data_d62a35a7e89028fc293f0f294fc91137
#
_entry.id   d62a35a7e89028fc293f0f294fc91137
#
_cell.length_a   1.000
_cell.length_b   1.000
_cell.length_c   1.000
_cell.angle_alpha   90.00
_cell.angle_beta   90.00
_cell.angle_gamma   90.00
#
_symmetry.space_group_name_H-M   'P 1'
#
loop_
_entity.id
_entity.type
_entity.pdbx_description
1 polymer ?
#
loop_
_entity_poly.entity_id
_entity_poly.type
_entity_poly.pdbx_seq_one_letter_code
_entity_poly.pdbx_strand_id
1 'polypeptide(L)'
;FSTNIDLTPFYDSLEDNTIKGHALSSVFGAKTPNSEWEFLTGNSMAFLPSGSVVYQQYITDTPTSLVSNLKNIGYTCVAMHPYYDTGWSRNIVYPNMGFDETHFIDDFDQTKILRDYITDQELYEKIVDRYESKKSNEDLFIMSISMQNHGGYTEKYDNFDEKARMLGINYPDVNQYLSLIHESDSALEYLISYFEKVDDPVEIVFFGDHQPSLSSSFYPYLNGKGLGGLTLSELENLYTVPFFIWTNYDSDKESVELTSLNYLSTLALERAGIALPAYNQFLADMMEEIPAVNSRGFYSKSQGKFLHVEDAAGEDAKWLKNYEILQYNNMFDKRNK
;
A
#
# COMPACT_ATOMS: atom_id res chain seq x y z
N PHE A 1 2.60 11.74 -20.73
CA PHE A 1 3.52 12.88 -20.71
C PHE A 1 4.96 12.40 -20.57
N SER A 2 5.92 13.29 -20.85
CA SER A 2 7.36 13.01 -20.68
C SER A 2 7.94 13.92 -19.62
N THR A 3 9.02 13.48 -18.98
CA THR A 3 9.76 14.19 -17.95
C THR A 3 11.18 14.47 -18.39
N ASN A 4 11.87 15.42 -17.74
CA ASN A 4 13.27 15.75 -18.03
C ASN A 4 14.27 14.75 -17.46
N ILE A 5 13.87 13.92 -16.51
CA ILE A 5 14.66 12.83 -15.90
C ILE A 5 13.82 11.57 -15.82
N ASP A 6 14.46 10.43 -15.64
CA ASP A 6 13.83 9.21 -15.20
C ASP A 6 13.39 9.38 -13.74
N LEU A 7 12.14 9.02 -13.42
CA LEU A 7 11.56 9.27 -12.11
C LEU A 7 11.86 8.14 -11.12
N THR A 8 11.91 6.92 -11.59
CA THR A 8 11.96 5.70 -10.79
C THR A 8 12.98 4.70 -11.32
N PRO A 9 14.25 5.14 -11.60
CA PRO A 9 15.23 4.27 -12.22
C PRO A 9 15.55 3.02 -11.38
N PHE A 10 15.54 3.14 -10.05
CA PHE A 10 15.79 2.01 -9.19
C PHE A 10 14.60 1.05 -9.17
N TYR A 11 13.38 1.54 -8.91
CA TYR A 11 12.16 0.73 -8.97
C TYR A 11 12.05 0.00 -10.31
N ASP A 12 12.32 0.67 -11.42
CA ASP A 12 12.24 0.08 -12.76
C ASP A 12 13.29 -1.02 -12.98
N SER A 13 14.45 -0.92 -12.34
CA SER A 13 15.54 -1.90 -12.43
C SER A 13 15.30 -3.17 -11.58
N LEU A 14 14.41 -3.13 -10.62
CA LEU A 14 14.09 -4.30 -9.78
C LEU A 14 13.42 -5.38 -10.63
N GLU A 15 14.10 -6.50 -10.84
CA GLU A 15 13.62 -7.62 -11.63
C GLU A 15 13.83 -8.97 -10.95
N ASP A 16 15.05 -9.24 -10.49
CA ASP A 16 15.39 -10.52 -9.88
C ASP A 16 14.73 -10.67 -8.52
N ASN A 17 14.27 -11.88 -8.20
CA ASN A 17 13.59 -12.20 -6.94
C ASN A 17 12.39 -11.29 -6.64
N THR A 18 11.71 -10.79 -7.68
CA THR A 18 10.67 -9.74 -7.54
C THR A 18 9.37 -10.14 -8.22
N ILE A 19 8.26 -10.09 -7.47
CA ILE A 19 6.91 -9.98 -8.02
C ILE A 19 6.62 -8.47 -8.14
N LYS A 20 6.23 -8.00 -9.31
CA LYS A 20 6.03 -6.56 -9.57
C LYS A 20 4.82 -6.30 -10.43
N GLY A 21 4.08 -5.25 -10.14
CA GLY A 21 2.90 -4.93 -10.92
C GLY A 21 2.10 -3.74 -10.42
N HIS A 22 0.80 -3.80 -10.69
CA HIS A 22 -0.15 -2.76 -10.35
C HIS A 22 -1.27 -3.30 -9.45
N ALA A 23 -1.57 -2.57 -8.38
CA ALA A 23 -2.66 -2.87 -7.47
C ALA A 23 -3.71 -1.76 -7.48
N LEU A 24 -4.97 -2.12 -7.35
CA LEU A 24 -6.03 -1.16 -7.10
C LEU A 24 -6.10 -0.82 -5.62
N SER A 25 -6.02 0.46 -5.30
CA SER A 25 -6.42 1.04 -4.03
C SER A 25 -7.91 1.36 -4.06
N SER A 26 -8.54 1.44 -2.91
CA SER A 26 -9.95 1.87 -2.79
C SER A 26 -10.11 3.37 -2.57
N VAL A 27 -9.01 4.11 -2.50
CA VAL A 27 -9.01 5.55 -2.19
C VAL A 27 -8.17 6.34 -3.18
N PHE A 28 -8.50 7.62 -3.30
CA PHE A 28 -7.84 8.56 -4.18
C PHE A 28 -7.59 9.88 -3.45
N GLY A 29 -6.37 10.35 -3.47
CA GLY A 29 -5.96 11.65 -2.94
C GLY A 29 -5.93 11.80 -1.41
N ALA A 30 -6.42 10.81 -0.67
CA ALA A 30 -6.41 10.79 0.80
C ALA A 30 -6.93 9.45 1.35
N LYS A 31 -6.95 9.30 2.68
CA LYS A 31 -7.46 8.14 3.43
C LYS A 31 -6.53 6.93 3.38
N THR A 32 -5.24 7.14 3.50
CA THR A 32 -4.21 6.12 3.69
C THR A 32 -4.62 4.96 4.61
N PRO A 33 -5.32 5.18 5.78
CA PRO A 33 -5.68 4.09 6.68
C PRO A 33 -6.63 3.05 6.06
N ASN A 34 -7.36 3.39 5.01
CA ASN A 34 -8.18 2.41 4.30
C ASN A 34 -7.30 1.44 3.48
N SER A 35 -6.24 1.96 2.84
CA SER A 35 -5.25 1.14 2.12
C SER A 35 -4.43 0.27 3.07
N GLU A 36 -4.00 0.82 4.22
CA GLU A 36 -3.35 0.05 5.29
C GLU A 36 -4.25 -1.11 5.75
N TRP A 37 -5.52 -0.85 5.98
CA TRP A 37 -6.48 -1.84 6.44
C TRP A 37 -6.75 -2.93 5.39
N GLU A 38 -6.91 -2.56 4.12
CA GLU A 38 -7.07 -3.55 3.04
C GLU A 38 -5.88 -4.51 2.99
N PHE A 39 -4.67 -3.97 3.02
CA PHE A 39 -3.45 -4.78 3.06
C PHE A 39 -3.37 -5.67 4.31
N LEU A 40 -3.55 -5.09 5.50
CA LEU A 40 -3.37 -5.82 6.76
C LEU A 40 -4.43 -6.89 7.02
N THR A 41 -5.65 -6.70 6.52
CA THR A 41 -6.76 -7.59 6.87
C THR A 41 -7.25 -8.47 5.74
N GLY A 42 -6.88 -8.17 4.50
CA GLY A 42 -7.45 -8.82 3.33
C GLY A 42 -8.93 -8.48 3.09
N ASN A 43 -9.48 -7.51 3.80
CA ASN A 43 -10.85 -7.01 3.58
C ASN A 43 -10.84 -5.94 2.48
N SER A 44 -12.01 -5.56 1.95
CA SER A 44 -12.13 -4.52 0.93
C SER A 44 -13.11 -3.43 1.31
N MET A 45 -12.79 -2.18 0.94
CA MET A 45 -13.72 -1.06 1.04
C MET A 45 -14.94 -1.21 0.13
N ALA A 46 -14.94 -2.16 -0.81
CA ALA A 46 -16.06 -2.44 -1.72
C ALA A 46 -17.40 -2.70 -0.98
N PHE A 47 -17.33 -3.24 0.23
CA PHE A 47 -18.52 -3.63 1.02
C PHE A 47 -18.81 -2.67 2.19
N LEU A 48 -18.11 -1.53 2.24
CA LEU A 48 -18.35 -0.52 3.27
C LEU A 48 -19.05 0.72 2.71
N PRO A 49 -19.81 1.45 3.54
CA PRO A 49 -20.44 2.69 3.11
C PRO A 49 -19.44 3.68 2.49
N SER A 50 -19.84 4.31 1.40
CA SER A 50 -19.03 5.34 0.76
C SER A 50 -18.61 6.41 1.76
N GLY A 51 -17.34 6.82 1.71
CA GLY A 51 -16.79 7.82 2.62
C GLY A 51 -16.27 7.28 3.95
N SER A 52 -16.42 5.99 4.24
CA SER A 52 -15.88 5.37 5.46
C SER A 52 -14.39 5.63 5.64
N VAL A 53 -13.97 5.75 6.90
CA VAL A 53 -12.58 5.74 7.36
C VAL A 53 -12.46 4.66 8.41
N VAL A 54 -11.88 3.53 8.06
CA VAL A 54 -11.96 2.29 8.85
C VAL A 54 -11.36 2.44 10.23
N TYR A 55 -10.21 3.09 10.35
CA TYR A 55 -9.53 3.31 11.62
C TYR A 55 -10.35 4.13 12.62
N GLN A 56 -11.21 5.01 12.13
CA GLN A 56 -12.06 5.85 13.00
C GLN A 56 -13.42 5.24 13.33
N GLN A 57 -13.84 4.21 12.59
CA GLN A 57 -15.20 3.72 12.65
C GLN A 57 -15.34 2.25 13.05
N TYR A 58 -14.35 1.40 12.72
CA TYR A 58 -14.53 -0.05 12.78
C TYR A 58 -13.47 -0.78 13.60
N ILE A 59 -12.30 -0.21 13.86
CA ILE A 59 -11.24 -0.89 14.63
C ILE A 59 -11.40 -0.58 16.12
N THR A 60 -12.19 -1.38 16.81
CA THR A 60 -12.46 -1.24 18.24
C THR A 60 -11.84 -2.35 19.09
N ASP A 61 -11.43 -3.45 18.47
CA ASP A 61 -10.77 -4.60 19.08
C ASP A 61 -9.83 -5.26 18.06
N THR A 62 -9.15 -6.34 18.45
CA THR A 62 -8.17 -7.02 17.58
C THR A 62 -8.87 -7.75 16.43
N PRO A 63 -8.73 -7.29 15.16
CA PRO A 63 -9.25 -8.01 14.01
C PRO A 63 -8.35 -9.19 13.66
N THR A 64 -8.89 -10.17 12.95
CA THR A 64 -8.05 -11.12 12.22
C THR A 64 -7.32 -10.37 11.10
N SER A 65 -6.00 -10.45 11.09
CA SER A 65 -5.16 -9.64 10.20
C SER A 65 -3.81 -10.31 9.99
N LEU A 66 -3.02 -9.78 9.06
CA LEU A 66 -1.62 -10.18 8.88
C LEU A 66 -0.86 -10.09 10.21
N VAL A 67 -1.08 -9.01 10.99
CA VAL A 67 -0.47 -8.83 12.32
C VAL A 67 -0.80 -10.00 13.25
N SER A 68 -2.08 -10.30 13.44
CA SER A 68 -2.50 -11.40 14.33
C SER A 68 -2.01 -12.77 13.83
N ASN A 69 -1.99 -12.99 12.51
CA ASN A 69 -1.50 -14.24 11.91
C ASN A 69 0.00 -14.44 12.16
N LEU A 70 0.81 -13.41 11.93
CA LEU A 70 2.27 -13.47 12.13
C LEU A 70 2.62 -13.59 13.63
N LYS A 71 1.91 -12.89 14.51
CA LYS A 71 2.09 -13.07 15.98
C LYS A 71 1.81 -14.49 16.42
N ASN A 72 0.79 -15.14 15.88
CA ASN A 72 0.45 -16.53 16.23
C ASN A 72 1.56 -17.53 15.87
N ILE A 73 2.46 -17.19 14.98
CA ILE A 73 3.64 -18.00 14.62
C ILE A 73 4.96 -17.44 15.18
N GLY A 74 4.88 -16.43 16.07
CA GLY A 74 6.02 -15.97 16.89
C GLY A 74 6.70 -14.69 16.43
N TYR A 75 6.19 -13.99 15.42
CA TYR A 75 6.75 -12.71 15.00
C TYR A 75 6.50 -11.60 16.02
N THR A 76 7.50 -10.72 16.19
CA THR A 76 7.32 -9.40 16.81
C THR A 76 6.83 -8.43 15.73
N CYS A 77 5.69 -7.78 15.98
CA CYS A 77 5.05 -6.90 15.02
C CYS A 77 5.26 -5.43 15.40
N VAL A 78 5.86 -4.66 14.50
CA VAL A 78 6.25 -3.25 14.69
C VAL A 78 5.52 -2.38 13.68
N ALA A 79 4.96 -1.26 14.12
CA ALA A 79 4.41 -0.23 13.23
C ALA A 79 5.23 1.06 13.32
N MET A 80 5.55 1.66 12.17
CA MET A 80 6.33 2.89 12.07
C MET A 80 5.61 3.93 11.20
N HIS A 81 5.46 5.15 11.72
CA HIS A 81 4.89 6.26 10.97
C HIS A 81 5.53 7.59 11.41
N PRO A 82 6.38 8.21 10.58
CA PRO A 82 7.12 9.42 10.93
C PRO A 82 6.22 10.67 10.96
N TYR A 83 5.10 10.57 11.68
CA TYR A 83 4.12 11.63 11.88
C TYR A 83 3.44 11.48 13.24
N TYR A 84 2.50 12.38 13.56
CA TYR A 84 1.81 12.37 14.84
C TYR A 84 0.98 11.10 15.03
N ASP A 85 1.07 10.52 16.21
CA ASP A 85 0.38 9.29 16.63
C ASP A 85 -1.15 9.41 16.57
N THR A 86 -1.67 10.63 16.78
CA THR A 86 -3.10 10.93 16.69
C THR A 86 -3.63 10.96 15.25
N GLY A 87 -2.73 11.02 14.25
CA GLY A 87 -3.10 10.96 12.84
C GLY A 87 -3.87 9.67 12.53
N TRP A 88 -5.12 9.82 12.10
CA TRP A 88 -6.07 8.71 11.88
C TRP A 88 -6.26 7.79 13.11
N SER A 89 -6.00 8.29 14.34
CA SER A 89 -6.10 7.54 15.60
C SER A 89 -5.18 6.32 15.68
N ARG A 90 -4.01 6.35 15.02
CA ARG A 90 -3.06 5.22 14.99
C ARG A 90 -2.57 4.81 16.38
N ASN A 91 -2.44 5.75 17.31
CA ASN A 91 -2.12 5.49 18.73
C ASN A 91 -3.15 4.57 19.44
N ILE A 92 -4.35 4.45 18.92
CA ILE A 92 -5.39 3.53 19.40
C ILE A 92 -5.47 2.29 18.50
N VAL A 93 -5.42 2.50 17.19
CA VAL A 93 -5.65 1.45 16.20
C VAL A 93 -4.52 0.43 16.16
N TYR A 94 -3.27 0.85 16.16
CA TYR A 94 -2.14 -0.08 16.08
C TYR A 94 -2.06 -1.03 17.29
N PRO A 95 -2.20 -0.56 18.54
CA PRO A 95 -2.33 -1.47 19.68
C PRO A 95 -3.54 -2.42 19.56
N ASN A 96 -4.69 -1.93 19.10
CA ASN A 96 -5.89 -2.76 18.89
C ASN A 96 -5.66 -3.82 17.79
N MET A 97 -4.90 -3.52 16.74
CA MET A 97 -4.52 -4.49 15.71
C MET A 97 -3.48 -5.51 16.18
N GLY A 98 -2.89 -5.29 17.36
CA GLY A 98 -1.96 -6.22 17.99
C GLY A 98 -0.49 -5.96 17.73
N PHE A 99 -0.09 -4.79 17.20
CA PHE A 99 1.32 -4.42 17.10
C PHE A 99 1.96 -4.37 18.50
N ASP A 100 3.16 -4.91 18.62
CA ASP A 100 3.93 -4.97 19.87
C ASP A 100 4.67 -3.66 20.13
N GLU A 101 5.12 -3.00 19.07
CA GLU A 101 5.85 -1.75 19.11
C GLU A 101 5.24 -0.76 18.12
N THR A 102 5.24 0.53 18.49
CA THR A 102 4.81 1.61 17.61
C THR A 102 5.80 2.76 17.69
N HIS A 103 6.22 3.27 16.54
CA HIS A 103 7.13 4.40 16.43
C HIS A 103 6.47 5.54 15.64
N PHE A 104 6.44 6.72 16.25
CA PHE A 104 5.86 7.93 15.68
C PHE A 104 6.89 9.05 15.61
N ILE A 105 6.51 10.25 15.23
CA ILE A 105 7.40 11.37 14.90
C ILE A 105 8.53 11.61 15.92
N ASP A 106 8.28 11.43 17.21
CA ASP A 106 9.25 11.64 18.27
C ASP A 106 10.37 10.57 18.31
N ASP A 107 10.18 9.45 17.63
CA ASP A 107 11.15 8.35 17.53
C ASP A 107 12.12 8.50 16.34
N PHE A 108 11.95 9.54 15.50
CA PHE A 108 12.73 9.80 14.30
C PHE A 108 13.60 11.06 14.46
N ASP A 109 14.66 11.17 13.66
CA ASP A 109 15.48 12.37 13.60
C ASP A 109 14.73 13.48 12.86
N GLN A 110 14.16 14.41 13.65
CA GLN A 110 13.38 15.55 13.14
C GLN A 110 14.23 16.60 12.44
N THR A 111 15.54 16.43 12.30
CA THR A 111 16.41 17.27 11.46
C THR A 111 16.45 16.78 10.01
N LYS A 112 16.08 15.53 9.74
CA LYS A 112 16.03 14.92 8.41
C LYS A 112 14.65 15.14 7.76
N ILE A 113 14.40 16.37 7.37
CA ILE A 113 13.11 16.85 6.84
C ILE A 113 13.27 17.29 5.39
N LEU A 114 12.34 16.86 4.54
CA LEU A 114 12.14 17.36 3.20
C LEU A 114 10.75 18.02 3.14
N ARG A 115 10.68 19.27 2.72
CA ARG A 115 9.51 20.12 2.90
C ARG A 115 9.13 20.20 4.39
N ASP A 116 7.98 19.69 4.79
CA ASP A 116 7.47 19.68 6.17
C ASP A 116 7.51 18.28 6.81
N TYR A 117 8.04 17.27 6.12
CA TYR A 117 7.93 15.87 6.52
C TYR A 117 9.28 15.19 6.66
N ILE A 118 9.37 14.27 7.61
CA ILE A 118 10.53 13.37 7.75
C ILE A 118 10.69 12.58 6.45
N THR A 119 11.95 12.44 6.02
CA THR A 119 12.29 11.78 4.74
C THR A 119 12.03 10.29 4.77
N ASP A 120 11.78 9.71 3.59
CA ASP A 120 11.71 8.26 3.42
C ASP A 120 13.05 7.59 3.76
N GLN A 121 14.18 8.28 3.49
CA GLN A 121 15.50 7.82 3.90
C GLN A 121 15.60 7.60 5.41
N GLU A 122 15.14 8.57 6.24
CA GLU A 122 15.14 8.43 7.69
C GLU A 122 14.23 7.29 8.17
N LEU A 123 13.05 7.14 7.56
CA LEU A 123 12.16 6.01 7.85
C LEU A 123 12.86 4.68 7.58
N TYR A 124 13.57 4.55 6.47
CA TYR A 124 14.27 3.32 6.11
C TYR A 124 15.51 3.07 6.98
N GLU A 125 16.23 4.10 7.37
CA GLU A 125 17.29 3.99 8.37
C GLU A 125 16.75 3.49 9.72
N LYS A 126 15.57 3.96 10.14
CA LYS A 126 14.90 3.47 11.35
C LYS A 126 14.47 2.00 11.26
N ILE A 127 14.04 1.55 10.08
CA ILE A 127 13.75 0.12 9.83
C ILE A 127 15.02 -0.71 10.00
N VAL A 128 16.13 -0.26 9.42
CA VAL A 128 17.44 -0.92 9.53
C VAL A 128 17.89 -0.96 11.00
N ASP A 129 17.81 0.14 11.73
CA ASP A 129 18.17 0.21 13.15
C ASP A 129 17.36 -0.79 13.99
N ARG A 130 16.04 -0.91 13.72
CA ARG A 130 15.20 -1.89 14.43
C ARG A 130 15.58 -3.33 14.07
N TYR A 131 15.89 -3.59 12.81
CA TYR A 131 16.39 -4.89 12.36
C TYR A 131 17.74 -5.23 13.03
N GLU A 132 18.71 -4.33 13.07
CA GLU A 132 20.02 -4.55 13.68
C GLU A 132 19.93 -4.77 15.20
N SER A 133 18.95 -4.16 15.86
CA SER A 133 18.71 -4.29 17.31
C SER A 133 17.93 -5.56 17.70
N LYS A 134 17.45 -6.34 16.72
CA LYS A 134 16.68 -7.55 16.99
C LYS A 134 17.50 -8.62 17.74
N LYS A 135 16.82 -9.44 18.54
CA LYS A 135 17.43 -10.60 19.14
C LYS A 135 17.73 -11.65 18.07
N SER A 136 18.74 -12.52 18.33
CA SER A 136 19.19 -13.52 17.35
C SER A 136 18.13 -14.54 16.92
N ASN A 137 17.04 -14.67 17.66
CA ASN A 137 15.92 -15.58 17.40
C ASN A 137 14.59 -14.83 17.29
N GLU A 138 14.62 -13.57 16.94
CA GLU A 138 13.45 -12.72 16.78
C GLU A 138 13.10 -12.58 15.29
N ASP A 139 11.92 -13.07 14.93
CA ASP A 139 11.33 -12.82 13.62
C ASP A 139 10.54 -11.52 13.66
N LEU A 140 10.74 -10.64 12.68
CA LEU A 140 10.15 -9.31 12.65
C LEU A 140 9.15 -9.16 11.49
N PHE A 141 8.02 -8.53 11.79
CA PHE A 141 7.16 -7.90 10.81
C PHE A 141 7.14 -6.39 11.08
N ILE A 142 7.58 -5.59 10.12
CA ILE A 142 7.58 -4.13 10.23
C ILE A 142 6.64 -3.55 9.20
N MET A 143 5.54 -2.93 9.63
CA MET A 143 4.65 -2.13 8.79
C MET A 143 5.06 -0.67 8.91
N SER A 144 5.49 -0.06 7.81
CA SER A 144 5.89 1.35 7.80
C SER A 144 5.10 2.16 6.79
N ILE A 145 4.67 3.34 7.20
CA ILE A 145 3.90 4.27 6.38
C ILE A 145 4.68 5.58 6.30
N SER A 146 5.17 5.94 5.12
CA SER A 146 5.93 7.16 4.91
C SER A 146 5.06 8.42 4.92
N MET A 147 5.70 9.59 5.03
CA MET A 147 5.03 10.90 5.01
C MET A 147 5.65 11.88 4.01
N GLN A 148 6.86 11.62 3.52
CA GLN A 148 7.62 12.54 2.66
C GLN A 148 6.79 13.08 1.50
N ASN A 149 6.01 12.22 0.86
CA ASN A 149 5.23 12.54 -0.35
C ASN A 149 3.81 13.02 -0.04
N HIS A 150 3.45 13.26 1.24
CA HIS A 150 2.13 13.75 1.61
C HIS A 150 1.76 15.06 0.92
N GLY A 151 0.50 15.24 0.61
CA GLY A 151 -0.04 16.33 -0.19
C GLY A 151 0.17 17.74 0.37
N GLY A 152 -0.15 18.70 -0.48
CA GLY A 152 0.20 20.09 -0.40
C GLY A 152 1.42 20.38 -1.28
N TYR A 153 1.26 20.33 -2.62
CA TYR A 153 2.38 20.47 -3.56
C TYR A 153 2.48 21.87 -4.17
N THR A 154 1.85 22.88 -3.54
CA THR A 154 1.76 24.25 -4.08
C THR A 154 2.73 25.22 -3.46
N GLU A 155 3.25 24.90 -2.27
CA GLU A 155 4.18 25.73 -1.54
C GLU A 155 5.61 25.55 -2.04
N LYS A 156 6.43 26.58 -1.89
CA LYS A 156 7.88 26.50 -2.14
C LYS A 156 8.61 26.34 -0.83
N TYR A 157 9.61 25.48 -0.83
CA TYR A 157 10.39 25.13 0.34
C TYR A 157 11.88 25.38 0.09
N ASP A 158 12.57 26.02 1.03
CA ASP A 158 14.03 26.28 0.93
C ASP A 158 14.88 25.00 1.07
N ASN A 159 14.28 23.94 1.64
CA ASN A 159 14.91 22.63 1.86
C ASN A 159 14.52 21.58 0.82
N PHE A 160 13.94 21.99 -0.32
CA PHE A 160 13.52 21.08 -1.38
C PHE A 160 13.76 21.66 -2.77
N ASP A 161 14.57 20.96 -3.56
CA ASP A 161 14.84 21.30 -4.95
C ASP A 161 14.00 20.43 -5.90
N GLU A 162 13.17 21.06 -6.72
CA GLU A 162 12.40 20.37 -7.77
C GLU A 162 13.33 19.91 -8.89
N LYS A 163 13.67 18.61 -8.92
CA LYS A 163 14.54 17.98 -9.93
C LYS A 163 13.78 17.55 -11.17
N ALA A 164 12.56 17.02 -10.97
CA ALA A 164 11.70 16.51 -12.03
C ALA A 164 10.70 17.56 -12.52
N ARG A 165 10.46 17.57 -13.82
CA ARG A 165 9.44 18.42 -14.44
C ARG A 165 8.86 17.79 -15.69
N MET A 166 7.61 18.10 -15.96
CA MET A 166 6.96 17.76 -17.23
C MET A 166 7.58 18.55 -18.39
N LEU A 167 7.73 17.90 -19.54
CA LEU A 167 8.19 18.53 -20.76
C LEU A 167 6.99 19.04 -21.59
N GLY A 168 7.10 20.25 -22.15
CA GLY A 168 6.09 20.83 -23.03
C GLY A 168 4.89 21.48 -22.36
N ILE A 169 4.70 21.26 -21.04
CA ILE A 169 3.63 21.85 -20.24
C ILE A 169 4.10 22.05 -18.81
N ASN A 170 3.56 23.04 -18.11
CA ASN A 170 3.97 23.32 -16.74
C ASN A 170 2.78 23.20 -15.78
N TYR A 171 2.87 22.20 -14.88
CA TYR A 171 2.04 22.01 -13.71
C TYR A 171 2.95 22.00 -12.48
N PRO A 172 3.09 23.11 -11.73
CA PRO A 172 4.05 23.17 -10.61
C PRO A 172 3.80 22.14 -9.51
N ASP A 173 2.56 21.87 -9.17
CA ASP A 173 2.18 20.83 -8.21
C ASP A 173 2.55 19.41 -8.68
N VAL A 174 2.39 19.14 -9.96
CA VAL A 174 2.82 17.87 -10.57
C VAL A 174 4.34 17.76 -10.54
N ASN A 175 5.07 18.81 -10.93
CA ASN A 175 6.54 18.81 -10.92
C ASN A 175 7.09 18.56 -9.50
N GLN A 176 6.50 19.18 -8.48
CA GLN A 176 6.86 18.95 -7.10
C GLN A 176 6.62 17.49 -6.70
N TYR A 177 5.43 16.93 -7.00
CA TYR A 177 5.11 15.53 -6.73
C TYR A 177 6.09 14.58 -7.44
N LEU A 178 6.37 14.78 -8.73
CA LEU A 178 7.30 13.94 -9.49
C LEU A 178 8.72 13.99 -8.91
N SER A 179 9.15 15.14 -8.42
CA SER A 179 10.44 15.29 -7.75
C SER A 179 10.49 14.52 -6.43
N LEU A 180 9.39 14.47 -5.67
CA LEU A 180 9.28 13.67 -4.44
C LEU A 180 9.32 12.17 -4.73
N ILE A 181 8.68 11.71 -5.81
CA ILE A 181 8.76 10.30 -6.24
C ILE A 181 10.22 9.92 -6.54
N HIS A 182 10.98 10.79 -7.18
CA HIS A 182 12.40 10.54 -7.47
C HIS A 182 13.25 10.46 -6.19
N GLU A 183 12.96 11.28 -5.17
CA GLU A 183 13.62 11.17 -3.86
C GLU A 183 13.25 9.84 -3.16
N SER A 184 11.98 9.42 -3.24
CA SER A 184 11.55 8.13 -2.67
C SER A 184 12.21 6.93 -3.36
N ASP A 185 12.40 6.98 -4.68
CA ASP A 185 13.10 5.93 -5.43
C ASP A 185 14.55 5.77 -4.96
N SER A 186 15.23 6.90 -4.72
CA SER A 186 16.60 6.90 -4.18
C SER A 186 16.68 6.34 -2.75
N ALA A 187 15.69 6.64 -1.91
CA ALA A 187 15.61 6.08 -0.57
C ALA A 187 15.32 4.57 -0.60
N LEU A 188 14.48 4.14 -1.54
CA LEU A 188 14.17 2.72 -1.74
C LEU A 188 15.40 1.91 -2.14
N GLU A 189 16.28 2.48 -2.99
CA GLU A 189 17.57 1.87 -3.35
C GLU A 189 18.42 1.61 -2.10
N TYR A 190 18.47 2.54 -1.15
CA TYR A 190 19.17 2.34 0.11
C TYR A 190 18.62 1.14 0.90
N LEU A 191 17.30 1.05 1.07
CA LEU A 191 16.66 -0.02 1.84
C LEU A 191 16.94 -1.40 1.23
N ILE A 192 16.71 -1.56 -0.06
CA ILE A 192 16.92 -2.82 -0.77
C ILE A 192 18.41 -3.20 -0.76
N SER A 193 19.31 -2.25 -1.06
CA SER A 193 20.77 -2.48 -1.07
C SER A 193 21.33 -2.87 0.30
N TYR A 194 20.68 -2.46 1.40
CA TYR A 194 21.02 -2.91 2.73
C TYR A 194 20.63 -4.38 2.92
N PHE A 195 19.35 -4.70 2.70
CA PHE A 195 18.81 -6.03 2.95
C PHE A 195 19.31 -7.10 1.96
N GLU A 196 19.77 -6.71 0.78
CA GLU A 196 20.44 -7.61 -0.17
C GLU A 196 21.71 -8.26 0.41
N LYS A 197 22.33 -7.65 1.42
CA LYS A 197 23.61 -8.06 2.00
C LYS A 197 23.47 -8.83 3.31
N VAL A 198 22.26 -8.96 3.84
CA VAL A 198 22.04 -9.67 5.10
C VAL A 198 21.83 -11.16 4.86
N ASP A 199 22.26 -11.99 5.82
CA ASP A 199 22.15 -13.46 5.70
C ASP A 199 20.74 -13.98 6.07
N ASP A 200 19.99 -13.23 6.89
CA ASP A 200 18.61 -13.58 7.24
C ASP A 200 17.71 -13.50 6.01
N PRO A 201 16.74 -14.41 5.84
CA PRO A 201 15.75 -14.29 4.78
C PRO A 201 14.84 -13.06 5.04
N VAL A 202 14.80 -12.17 4.08
CA VAL A 202 14.01 -10.92 4.12
C VAL A 202 13.09 -10.84 2.91
N GLU A 203 11.85 -10.44 3.18
CA GLU A 203 10.89 -10.06 2.17
C GLU A 203 10.45 -8.61 2.39
N ILE A 204 10.42 -7.81 1.33
CA ILE A 204 9.94 -6.43 1.34
C ILE A 204 8.74 -6.32 0.41
N VAL A 205 7.60 -5.95 0.99
CA VAL A 205 6.38 -5.60 0.25
C VAL A 205 6.27 -4.08 0.19
N PHE A 206 6.31 -3.54 -1.00
CA PHE A 206 6.15 -2.11 -1.27
C PHE A 206 4.89 -1.88 -2.09
N PHE A 207 4.10 -0.88 -1.71
CA PHE A 207 2.96 -0.44 -2.51
C PHE A 207 2.63 1.04 -2.28
N GLY A 208 2.08 1.69 -3.29
CA GLY A 208 1.46 3.00 -3.13
C GLY A 208 0.13 2.86 -2.38
N ASP A 209 -0.17 3.78 -1.49
CA ASP A 209 -1.43 3.79 -0.74
C ASP A 209 -2.59 4.37 -1.57
N HIS A 210 -2.32 5.40 -2.35
CA HIS A 210 -3.25 6.02 -3.31
C HIS A 210 -2.53 6.98 -4.25
N GLN A 211 -3.19 7.34 -5.36
CA GLN A 211 -2.75 8.41 -6.24
C GLN A 211 -2.87 9.77 -5.53
N PRO A 212 -2.02 10.76 -5.87
CA PRO A 212 -2.04 12.10 -5.28
C PRO A 212 -3.29 12.90 -5.68
N SER A 213 -3.67 13.87 -4.86
CA SER A 213 -4.64 14.91 -5.24
C SER A 213 -3.88 16.10 -5.83
N LEU A 214 -3.87 16.22 -7.15
CA LEU A 214 -3.23 17.30 -7.91
C LEU A 214 -4.26 18.28 -8.45
N SER A 215 -3.81 19.34 -9.11
CA SER A 215 -4.71 20.36 -9.66
C SER A 215 -5.79 19.76 -10.57
N SER A 216 -7.01 20.27 -10.45
CA SER A 216 -8.19 19.75 -11.16
C SER A 216 -8.08 19.82 -12.69
N SER A 217 -7.19 20.68 -13.23
CA SER A 217 -6.93 20.80 -14.66
C SER A 217 -5.93 19.74 -15.17
N PHE A 218 -5.15 19.13 -14.29
CA PHE A 218 -4.18 18.12 -14.69
C PHE A 218 -4.84 16.81 -15.14
N TYR A 219 -5.83 16.33 -14.40
CA TYR A 219 -6.49 15.06 -14.74
C TYR A 219 -7.24 15.10 -16.10
N PRO A 220 -7.98 16.16 -16.45
CA PRO A 220 -8.50 16.31 -17.82
C PRO A 220 -7.41 16.34 -18.90
N TYR A 221 -6.26 16.96 -18.62
CA TYR A 221 -5.11 16.91 -19.52
C TYR A 221 -4.58 15.49 -19.68
N LEU A 222 -4.40 14.76 -18.57
CA LEU A 222 -3.88 13.38 -18.56
C LEU A 222 -4.83 12.41 -19.29
N ASN A 223 -6.13 12.52 -19.06
CA ASN A 223 -7.13 11.58 -19.57
C ASN A 223 -7.76 12.01 -20.90
N GLY A 224 -7.45 13.20 -21.41
CA GLY A 224 -8.08 13.78 -22.61
C GLY A 224 -9.55 14.20 -22.44
N LYS A 225 -10.11 14.05 -21.22
CA LYS A 225 -11.50 14.43 -20.87
C LYS A 225 -11.65 14.62 -19.36
N GLY A 226 -12.73 15.31 -18.95
CA GLY A 226 -13.03 15.54 -17.53
C GLY A 226 -13.39 14.24 -16.78
N LEU A 227 -13.15 14.21 -15.48
CA LEU A 227 -13.37 13.04 -14.62
C LEU A 227 -14.79 12.46 -14.71
N GLY A 228 -15.81 13.31 -14.84
CA GLY A 228 -17.21 12.87 -14.98
C GLY A 228 -17.55 12.18 -16.32
N GLY A 229 -16.62 12.19 -17.28
CA GLY A 229 -16.75 11.50 -18.57
C GLY A 229 -15.95 10.21 -18.68
N LEU A 230 -15.28 9.77 -17.58
CA LEU A 230 -14.52 8.53 -17.56
C LEU A 230 -15.47 7.33 -17.48
N THR A 231 -15.16 6.28 -18.24
CA THR A 231 -15.71 4.94 -18.03
C THR A 231 -15.17 4.34 -16.73
N LEU A 232 -15.77 3.27 -16.21
CA LEU A 232 -15.27 2.60 -15.01
C LEU A 232 -13.81 2.18 -15.16
N SER A 233 -13.43 1.56 -16.28
CA SER A 233 -12.05 1.16 -16.54
C SER A 233 -11.06 2.34 -16.56
N GLU A 234 -11.43 3.47 -17.13
CA GLU A 234 -10.60 4.68 -17.11
C GLU A 234 -10.53 5.30 -15.71
N LEU A 235 -11.63 5.21 -14.96
CA LEU A 235 -11.68 5.68 -13.57
C LEU A 235 -10.75 4.85 -12.67
N GLU A 236 -10.67 3.52 -12.87
CA GLU A 236 -9.79 2.63 -12.11
C GLU A 236 -8.31 2.99 -12.28
N ASN A 237 -7.89 3.59 -13.40
CA ASN A 237 -6.53 4.10 -13.55
C ASN A 237 -6.16 5.16 -12.50
N LEU A 238 -7.14 5.89 -11.95
CA LEU A 238 -6.92 6.85 -10.86
C LEU A 238 -6.75 6.18 -9.49
N TYR A 239 -7.12 4.91 -9.39
CA TYR A 239 -7.01 4.09 -8.19
C TYR A 239 -5.87 3.07 -8.30
N THR A 240 -5.17 3.03 -9.43
CA THR A 240 -4.05 2.13 -9.67
C THR A 240 -2.78 2.68 -9.04
N VAL A 241 -2.10 1.84 -8.27
CA VAL A 241 -0.83 2.13 -7.60
C VAL A 241 0.21 1.07 -7.94
N PRO A 242 1.52 1.40 -7.97
CA PRO A 242 2.56 0.41 -8.15
C PRO A 242 2.71 -0.45 -6.89
N PHE A 243 3.15 -1.69 -7.06
CA PHE A 243 3.62 -2.53 -5.97
C PHE A 243 4.76 -3.44 -6.43
N PHE A 244 5.53 -3.93 -5.46
CA PHE A 244 6.39 -5.10 -5.63
C PHE A 244 6.49 -5.91 -4.33
N ILE A 245 6.87 -7.18 -4.47
CA ILE A 245 7.31 -8.07 -3.39
C ILE A 245 8.70 -8.57 -3.78
N TRP A 246 9.71 -8.12 -3.07
CA TRP A 246 11.11 -8.47 -3.29
C TRP A 246 11.64 -9.32 -2.15
N THR A 247 12.53 -10.24 -2.47
CA THR A 247 13.23 -11.08 -1.48
C THR A 247 14.73 -11.03 -1.68
N ASN A 248 15.51 -11.15 -0.60
CA ASN A 248 16.96 -11.28 -0.68
C ASN A 248 17.43 -12.73 -0.87
N TYR A 249 16.51 -13.66 -1.04
CA TYR A 249 16.77 -15.07 -1.35
C TYR A 249 16.20 -15.43 -2.72
N ASP A 250 16.70 -16.55 -3.27
CA ASP A 250 16.30 -17.02 -4.60
C ASP A 250 14.80 -17.34 -4.67
N SER A 251 14.13 -16.67 -5.55
CA SER A 251 12.68 -16.75 -5.74
C SER A 251 12.28 -16.31 -7.15
N ASP A 252 11.11 -16.79 -7.62
CA ASP A 252 10.65 -16.55 -8.97
C ASP A 252 10.41 -15.04 -9.26
N LYS A 253 10.78 -14.62 -10.46
CA LYS A 253 10.37 -13.33 -11.02
C LYS A 253 8.97 -13.46 -11.60
N GLU A 254 8.07 -12.54 -11.26
CA GLU A 254 6.72 -12.52 -11.78
C GLU A 254 6.25 -11.10 -12.09
N SER A 255 5.46 -10.96 -13.13
CA SER A 255 4.76 -9.71 -13.46
C SER A 255 3.26 -9.90 -13.27
N VAL A 256 2.69 -9.13 -12.35
CA VAL A 256 1.25 -9.10 -12.07
C VAL A 256 0.64 -7.89 -12.72
N GLU A 257 -0.10 -8.10 -13.81
CA GLU A 257 -0.69 -7.00 -14.58
C GLU A 257 -1.69 -6.19 -13.72
N LEU A 258 -2.52 -6.90 -12.94
CA LEU A 258 -3.55 -6.29 -12.11
C LEU A 258 -3.85 -7.14 -10.88
N THR A 259 -3.85 -6.50 -9.72
CA THR A 259 -4.37 -7.03 -8.45
C THR A 259 -5.02 -5.90 -7.65
N SER A 260 -5.30 -6.11 -6.36
CA SER A 260 -5.77 -5.06 -5.44
C SER A 260 -5.14 -5.21 -4.05
N LEU A 261 -5.11 -4.13 -3.27
CA LEU A 261 -4.38 -4.07 -2.00
C LEU A 261 -4.80 -5.15 -1.00
N ASN A 262 -6.07 -5.56 -1.01
CA ASN A 262 -6.61 -6.63 -0.16
C ASN A 262 -6.00 -8.02 -0.44
N TYR A 263 -5.38 -8.24 -1.60
CA TYR A 263 -4.72 -9.50 -1.92
C TYR A 263 -3.22 -9.51 -1.61
N LEU A 264 -2.58 -8.34 -1.44
CA LEU A 264 -1.13 -8.26 -1.32
C LEU A 264 -0.58 -9.02 -0.10
N SER A 265 -1.30 -9.03 1.03
CA SER A 265 -0.85 -9.84 2.19
C SER A 265 -0.93 -11.34 1.94
N THR A 266 -1.86 -11.80 1.09
CA THR A 266 -1.94 -13.20 0.67
C THR A 266 -0.75 -13.56 -0.22
N LEU A 267 -0.44 -12.74 -1.22
CA LEU A 267 0.74 -12.91 -2.08
C LEU A 267 2.05 -12.91 -1.28
N ALA A 268 2.16 -12.01 -0.28
CA ALA A 268 3.32 -11.96 0.61
C ALA A 268 3.47 -13.24 1.44
N LEU A 269 2.41 -13.74 2.05
CA LEU A 269 2.45 -14.99 2.82
C LEU A 269 2.85 -16.18 1.94
N GLU A 270 2.32 -16.28 0.72
CA GLU A 270 2.69 -17.32 -0.24
C GLU A 270 4.16 -17.23 -0.62
N ARG A 271 4.64 -16.04 -0.91
CA ARG A 271 6.04 -15.77 -1.29
C ARG A 271 7.00 -16.13 -0.17
N ALA A 272 6.67 -15.77 1.07
CA ALA A 272 7.44 -16.12 2.26
C ALA A 272 7.38 -17.62 2.63
N GLY A 273 6.59 -18.42 1.93
CA GLY A 273 6.38 -19.84 2.26
C GLY A 273 5.61 -20.06 3.55
N ILE A 274 4.87 -19.06 4.01
CA ILE A 274 4.04 -19.14 5.22
C ILE A 274 2.68 -19.72 4.85
N ALA A 275 2.26 -20.73 5.62
CA ALA A 275 0.97 -21.39 5.38
C ALA A 275 -0.19 -20.37 5.48
N LEU A 276 -1.01 -20.32 4.44
CA LEU A 276 -2.15 -19.41 4.39
C LEU A 276 -3.21 -19.76 5.44
N PRO A 277 -3.65 -18.79 6.26
CA PRO A 277 -4.87 -18.92 7.04
C PRO A 277 -6.09 -19.16 6.13
N ALA A 278 -7.15 -19.77 6.63
CA ALA A 278 -8.32 -20.12 5.83
C ALA A 278 -8.94 -18.94 5.06
N TYR A 279 -8.90 -17.74 5.65
CA TYR A 279 -9.37 -16.54 4.97
C TYR A 279 -8.47 -16.14 3.79
N ASN A 280 -7.15 -16.24 3.96
CA ASN A 280 -6.20 -15.97 2.87
C ASN A 280 -6.26 -17.07 1.78
N GLN A 281 -6.55 -18.32 2.12
CA GLN A 281 -6.81 -19.36 1.12
C GLN A 281 -8.03 -19.01 0.26
N PHE A 282 -9.13 -18.56 0.88
CA PHE A 282 -10.28 -18.07 0.12
C PHE A 282 -9.92 -16.88 -0.79
N LEU A 283 -9.08 -15.94 -0.31
CA LEU A 283 -8.63 -14.81 -1.12
C LEU A 283 -7.75 -15.24 -2.28
N ALA A 284 -6.86 -16.22 -2.08
CA ALA A 284 -6.04 -16.79 -3.15
C ALA A 284 -6.93 -17.43 -4.25
N ASP A 285 -7.90 -18.26 -3.84
CA ASP A 285 -8.85 -18.88 -4.78
C ASP A 285 -9.70 -17.83 -5.52
N MET A 286 -10.15 -16.79 -4.80
CA MET A 286 -10.96 -15.70 -5.38
C MET A 286 -10.15 -14.87 -6.39
N MET A 287 -8.88 -14.59 -6.09
CA MET A 287 -8.00 -13.81 -6.96
C MET A 287 -7.82 -14.43 -8.35
N GLU A 288 -7.90 -15.76 -8.46
CA GLU A 288 -7.87 -16.46 -9.75
C GLU A 288 -9.04 -16.11 -10.66
N GLU A 289 -10.19 -15.74 -10.13
CA GLU A 289 -11.41 -15.41 -10.88
C GLU A 289 -11.69 -13.89 -10.88
N ILE A 290 -11.42 -13.23 -9.76
CA ILE A 290 -11.58 -11.78 -9.53
C ILE A 290 -10.23 -11.21 -9.07
N PRO A 291 -9.30 -10.94 -10.00
CA PRO A 291 -7.93 -10.52 -9.66
C PRO A 291 -7.85 -9.16 -8.98
N ALA A 292 -8.89 -8.33 -9.08
CA ALA A 292 -8.90 -7.03 -8.42
C ALA A 292 -10.32 -6.61 -8.00
N VAL A 293 -10.43 -6.03 -6.80
CA VAL A 293 -11.68 -5.47 -6.26
C VAL A 293 -11.36 -4.27 -5.37
N ASN A 294 -12.10 -3.18 -5.53
CA ASN A 294 -11.96 -1.98 -4.72
C ASN A 294 -13.32 -1.28 -4.49
N SER A 295 -13.32 -0.09 -3.91
CA SER A 295 -14.52 0.69 -3.63
C SER A 295 -15.30 1.15 -4.88
N ARG A 296 -14.74 0.97 -6.10
CA ARG A 296 -15.35 1.40 -7.35
C ARG A 296 -15.97 0.23 -8.11
N GLY A 297 -15.42 -0.97 -7.95
CA GLY A 297 -15.87 -2.15 -8.64
C GLY A 297 -14.88 -3.32 -8.54
N PHE A 298 -14.97 -4.21 -9.48
CA PHE A 298 -14.10 -5.38 -9.58
C PHE A 298 -13.78 -5.70 -11.04
N TYR A 299 -12.66 -6.38 -11.26
CA TYR A 299 -12.35 -6.93 -12.59
C TYR A 299 -12.87 -8.36 -12.70
N SER A 300 -13.81 -8.58 -13.61
CA SER A 300 -14.31 -9.91 -13.95
C SER A 300 -13.40 -10.55 -14.99
N LYS A 301 -12.66 -11.59 -14.60
CA LYS A 301 -11.80 -12.35 -15.53
C LYS A 301 -12.62 -13.04 -16.61
N SER A 302 -13.79 -13.59 -16.25
CA SER A 302 -14.69 -14.27 -17.18
C SER A 302 -15.25 -13.35 -18.26
N GLN A 303 -15.44 -12.06 -17.95
CA GLN A 303 -15.95 -11.04 -18.88
C GLN A 303 -14.86 -10.15 -19.48
N GLY A 304 -13.63 -10.20 -18.95
CA GLY A 304 -12.48 -9.39 -19.41
C GLY A 304 -12.68 -7.89 -19.22
N LYS A 305 -13.39 -7.45 -18.17
CA LYS A 305 -13.71 -6.03 -17.95
C LYS A 305 -14.00 -5.69 -16.48
N PHE A 306 -13.92 -4.40 -16.17
CA PHE A 306 -14.41 -3.87 -14.90
C PHE A 306 -15.93 -3.76 -14.86
N LEU A 307 -16.51 -4.08 -13.71
CA LEU A 307 -17.93 -4.00 -13.39
C LEU A 307 -18.12 -3.38 -12.01
N HIS A 308 -19.26 -2.72 -11.78
CA HIS A 308 -19.67 -2.37 -10.42
C HIS A 308 -20.09 -3.63 -9.65
N VAL A 309 -19.91 -3.62 -8.31
CA VAL A 309 -20.24 -4.79 -7.47
C VAL A 309 -21.73 -5.18 -7.61
N GLU A 310 -22.60 -4.21 -7.71
CA GLU A 310 -24.05 -4.40 -7.92
C GLU A 310 -24.42 -5.03 -9.27
N ASP A 311 -23.54 -4.96 -10.26
CA ASP A 311 -23.74 -5.53 -11.59
C ASP A 311 -23.20 -6.97 -11.69
N ALA A 312 -22.63 -7.52 -10.60
CA ALA A 312 -22.11 -8.87 -10.58
C ALA A 312 -23.21 -9.91 -10.84
N ALA A 313 -22.88 -10.92 -11.65
CA ALA A 313 -23.81 -11.99 -12.00
C ALA A 313 -23.09 -13.36 -12.05
N GLY A 314 -23.85 -14.46 -11.99
CA GLY A 314 -23.30 -15.80 -12.11
C GLY A 314 -22.29 -16.15 -11.02
N GLU A 315 -21.11 -16.63 -11.42
CA GLU A 315 -20.04 -17.02 -10.48
C GLU A 315 -19.40 -15.79 -9.82
N ASP A 316 -19.23 -14.67 -10.53
CA ASP A 316 -18.69 -13.43 -9.96
C ASP A 316 -19.52 -12.97 -8.74
N ALA A 317 -20.86 -13.01 -8.87
CA ALA A 317 -21.77 -12.66 -7.77
C ALA A 317 -21.63 -13.60 -6.56
N LYS A 318 -21.33 -14.88 -6.78
CA LYS A 318 -21.12 -15.85 -5.69
C LYS A 318 -19.81 -15.55 -4.95
N TRP A 319 -18.72 -15.29 -5.67
CA TRP A 319 -17.44 -14.93 -5.08
C TRP A 319 -17.56 -13.66 -4.22
N LEU A 320 -18.11 -12.60 -4.81
CA LEU A 320 -18.28 -11.32 -4.09
C LEU A 320 -19.20 -11.45 -2.88
N LYS A 321 -20.29 -12.23 -2.99
CA LYS A 321 -21.19 -12.46 -1.85
C LYS A 321 -20.54 -13.26 -0.73
N ASN A 322 -19.75 -14.28 -1.06
CA ASN A 322 -18.99 -15.04 -0.06
C ASN A 322 -17.93 -14.13 0.61
N TYR A 323 -17.26 -13.32 -0.17
CA TYR A 323 -16.28 -12.35 0.35
C TYR A 323 -16.93 -11.35 1.31
N GLU A 324 -18.07 -10.75 0.95
CA GLU A 324 -18.82 -9.85 1.82
C GLU A 324 -19.18 -10.51 3.17
N ILE A 325 -19.64 -11.77 3.12
CA ILE A 325 -20.01 -12.54 4.34
C ILE A 325 -18.77 -12.81 5.20
N LEU A 326 -17.67 -13.26 4.61
CA LEU A 326 -16.43 -13.55 5.31
C LEU A 326 -15.82 -12.28 5.91
N GLN A 327 -15.82 -11.18 5.17
CA GLN A 327 -15.39 -9.86 5.68
C GLN A 327 -16.26 -9.41 6.86
N TYR A 328 -17.60 -9.54 6.75
CA TYR A 328 -18.49 -9.20 7.84
C TYR A 328 -18.16 -10.01 9.12
N ASN A 329 -17.93 -11.31 8.96
CA ASN A 329 -17.52 -12.17 10.06
C ASN A 329 -16.16 -11.76 10.65
N ASN A 330 -15.19 -11.45 9.79
CA ASN A 330 -13.87 -10.98 10.20
C ASN A 330 -13.94 -9.69 11.00
N MET A 331 -14.80 -8.76 10.61
CA MET A 331 -14.94 -7.45 11.26
C MET A 331 -15.79 -7.51 12.55
N PHE A 332 -16.87 -8.29 12.57
CA PHE A 332 -17.94 -8.14 13.58
C PHE A 332 -18.25 -9.40 14.37
N ASP A 333 -17.85 -10.60 13.94
CA ASP A 333 -18.15 -11.82 14.69
C ASP A 333 -17.13 -12.06 15.81
N LYS A 334 -17.56 -11.76 17.04
CA LYS A 334 -16.72 -11.90 18.25
C LYS A 334 -16.56 -13.35 18.73
N ARG A 335 -17.27 -14.33 18.15
CA ARG A 335 -17.22 -15.73 18.58
C ARG A 335 -15.94 -16.45 18.15
N ASN A 336 -15.24 -15.90 17.17
CA ASN A 336 -14.03 -16.46 16.58
C ASN A 336 -12.75 -15.65 16.92
N LYS A 337 -12.84 -14.75 17.90
CA LYS A 337 -11.75 -13.92 18.37
C LYS A 337 -11.17 -14.36 19.69
#